data_364983ef7cf66c1185a9f378c09a4887
#
_entry.id   364983ef7cf66c1185a9f378c09a4887
#
_cell.length_a   1.000
_cell.length_b   1.000
_cell.length_c   1.000
_cell.angle_alpha   90.00
_cell.angle_beta   90.00
_cell.angle_gamma   90.00
#
_symmetry.space_group_name_H-M   'P 1'
#
loop_
_entity.id
_entity.type
_entity.pdbx_description
1 polymer ?
#
loop_
_entity_poly.entity_id
_entity_poly.type
_entity_poly.pdbx_seq_one_letter_code
_entity_poly.pdbx_strand_id
1 'polypeptide(L)'
;MIKLYFFAVILFISFGCEKTSFPPNVLFIAVDDLRPDLGGDMVIAPNIKNFKKNAMEFSQAYCNIPVCGASRSSFLTGLRPTYNRFNEYFSLAEVETPETSTIPEQFKKKGYKTISIGKIFHTGGDNENAWSSPPFRLDHFKKENGDWSDNGWFNYLNKENISLSDSLNGRVSLPWEIYKGKDSIYFDEIYANKTIEYIDQFSKEKNPFFLAVGFLKPHLPFNAQKKYWDLYNVDSIKIADNYFLPKNAPEPVKKFNWGELRNYHGIPKDGVLNEKIAKKLIHGYYACVSYTDAQIGRILTTLDELELDENTVVIITSDHGWSLGEHNRWSKHNLFDVEMRVPLIIKAPGMPANKVSKSFVELIDLYPTICDLLGISKPNQLEGKSILKNLKNPKLITHDNAVSRYIEGESFISNDYLYSEWKDKKGNITAKMLYDKKLDSLQMKNISEKENSKKIVDSLSLIIKNYYKS
;
A
#
# COMPACT_ATOMS: atom_id res chain seq x y z
N MET A 1 -24.57 15.26 -83.14
CA MET A 1 -25.17 15.38 -81.82
C MET A 1 -24.23 14.66 -80.83
N ILE A 2 -23.41 15.41 -80.14
CA ILE A 2 -22.46 14.87 -79.15
C ILE A 2 -23.12 15.03 -77.78
N LYS A 3 -23.39 13.91 -77.06
CA LYS A 3 -23.88 13.92 -75.69
C LYS A 3 -22.74 14.03 -74.73
N LEU A 4 -22.60 15.17 -74.03
CA LEU A 4 -21.68 15.36 -72.90
C LEU A 4 -22.31 14.74 -71.67
N TYR A 5 -21.64 13.74 -71.05
CA TYR A 5 -21.96 13.22 -69.72
C TYR A 5 -21.16 14.01 -68.70
N PHE A 6 -21.82 14.76 -67.81
CA PHE A 6 -21.27 15.38 -66.65
C PHE A 6 -21.20 14.33 -65.57
N PHE A 7 -19.96 13.91 -65.15
CA PHE A 7 -19.72 13.12 -63.95
C PHE A 7 -19.57 14.10 -62.79
N ALA A 8 -20.54 14.14 -61.89
CA ALA A 8 -20.41 14.86 -60.61
C ALA A 8 -19.59 13.99 -59.62
N VAL A 9 -18.38 14.40 -59.34
CA VAL A 9 -17.56 13.81 -58.26
C VAL A 9 -18.02 14.40 -56.93
N ILE A 10 -18.77 13.62 -56.15
CA ILE A 10 -19.12 13.97 -54.77
C ILE A 10 -17.91 13.68 -53.87
N LEU A 11 -17.21 14.73 -53.45
CA LEU A 11 -16.13 14.65 -52.47
C LEU A 11 -16.77 14.46 -51.07
N PHE A 12 -16.73 13.24 -50.52
CA PHE A 12 -17.04 13.02 -49.12
C PHE A 12 -15.89 13.55 -48.26
N ILE A 13 -16.03 14.76 -47.73
CA ILE A 13 -15.17 15.28 -46.68
C ILE A 13 -15.62 14.59 -45.39
N SER A 14 -14.96 13.51 -45.00
CA SER A 14 -15.07 12.94 -43.65
C SER A 14 -14.44 13.93 -42.68
N PHE A 15 -15.25 14.74 -42.02
CA PHE A 15 -14.84 15.42 -40.79
C PHE A 15 -14.55 14.35 -39.77
N GLY A 16 -13.31 13.94 -39.66
CA GLY A 16 -12.80 13.22 -38.50
C GLY A 16 -12.98 14.14 -37.29
N CYS A 17 -13.95 13.85 -36.45
CA CYS A 17 -14.05 14.44 -35.14
C CYS A 17 -12.79 13.96 -34.37
N GLU A 18 -11.72 14.77 -34.36
CA GLU A 18 -10.65 14.56 -33.39
C GLU A 18 -11.32 14.62 -32.00
N LYS A 19 -11.56 13.47 -31.41
CA LYS A 19 -11.83 13.38 -29.98
C LYS A 19 -10.65 14.05 -29.31
N THR A 20 -10.81 15.29 -28.85
CA THR A 20 -9.89 15.90 -27.88
C THR A 20 -9.90 14.97 -26.68
N SER A 21 -8.95 14.03 -26.66
CA SER A 21 -8.79 13.14 -25.52
C SER A 21 -8.25 13.99 -24.37
N PHE A 22 -9.10 14.27 -23.41
CA PHE A 22 -8.62 14.82 -22.14
C PHE A 22 -7.60 13.84 -21.53
N PRO A 23 -6.52 14.36 -20.91
CA PRO A 23 -5.58 13.47 -20.23
C PRO A 23 -6.34 12.65 -19.17
N PRO A 24 -6.00 11.35 -19.02
CA PRO A 24 -6.69 10.48 -18.06
C PRO A 24 -6.64 11.01 -16.64
N ASN A 25 -7.70 10.76 -15.88
CA ASN A 25 -7.75 10.97 -14.44
C ASN A 25 -6.92 9.94 -13.70
N VAL A 26 -6.65 10.19 -12.43
CA VAL A 26 -6.01 9.23 -11.52
C VAL A 26 -6.86 9.09 -10.26
N LEU A 27 -7.24 7.85 -9.94
CA LEU A 27 -7.78 7.44 -8.64
C LEU A 27 -6.73 6.57 -7.95
N PHE A 28 -6.11 7.10 -6.89
CA PHE A 28 -5.08 6.43 -6.13
C PHE A 28 -5.65 5.97 -4.79
N ILE A 29 -5.76 4.65 -4.59
CA ILE A 29 -6.31 4.02 -3.38
C ILE A 29 -5.16 3.38 -2.61
N ALA A 30 -4.82 3.94 -1.45
CA ALA A 30 -3.83 3.39 -0.52
C ALA A 30 -4.54 2.78 0.70
N VAL A 31 -4.25 1.53 1.02
CA VAL A 31 -4.87 0.82 2.15
C VAL A 31 -3.78 0.51 3.18
N ASP A 32 -3.97 0.94 4.42
CA ASP A 32 -2.98 0.78 5.49
C ASP A 32 -2.92 -0.67 5.99
N ASP A 33 -1.72 -1.24 6.12
CA ASP A 33 -1.50 -2.62 6.61
C ASP A 33 -2.14 -3.74 5.75
N LEU A 34 -2.48 -3.49 4.48
CA LEU A 34 -3.10 -4.52 3.65
C LEU A 34 -2.07 -5.50 3.08
N ARG A 35 -2.25 -6.78 3.38
CA ARG A 35 -1.41 -7.88 2.88
C ARG A 35 -1.60 -8.11 1.37
N PRO A 36 -0.58 -8.62 0.67
CA PRO A 36 -0.66 -8.90 -0.78
C PRO A 36 -1.75 -9.93 -1.13
N ASP A 37 -1.98 -10.89 -0.24
CA ASP A 37 -3.00 -11.93 -0.35
C ASP A 37 -4.34 -11.52 0.29
N LEU A 38 -4.49 -10.24 0.67
CA LEU A 38 -5.62 -9.69 1.40
C LEU A 38 -5.82 -10.29 2.81
N GLY A 39 -4.95 -11.18 3.27
CA GLY A 39 -5.05 -11.93 4.52
C GLY A 39 -5.23 -13.43 4.33
N GLY A 40 -5.21 -13.92 3.08
CA GLY A 40 -5.28 -15.33 2.72
C GLY A 40 -6.57 -15.75 1.99
N ASP A 41 -6.66 -17.02 1.66
CA ASP A 41 -7.74 -17.58 0.83
C ASP A 41 -9.14 -17.46 1.44
N MET A 42 -9.22 -17.40 2.77
CA MET A 42 -10.49 -17.28 3.48
C MET A 42 -11.11 -15.89 3.41
N VAL A 43 -10.32 -14.86 3.01
CA VAL A 43 -10.81 -13.48 3.02
C VAL A 43 -11.85 -13.22 1.95
N ILE A 44 -12.99 -12.67 2.38
CA ILE A 44 -14.11 -12.29 1.53
C ILE A 44 -13.92 -10.82 1.11
N ALA A 45 -13.36 -10.63 -0.07
CA ALA A 45 -13.10 -9.33 -0.69
C ALA A 45 -13.55 -9.34 -2.16
N PRO A 46 -14.87 -9.40 -2.44
CA PRO A 46 -15.39 -9.60 -3.79
C PRO A 46 -15.13 -8.41 -4.71
N ASN A 47 -15.10 -7.18 -4.19
CA ASN A 47 -14.93 -5.97 -5.00
C ASN A 47 -13.51 -5.85 -5.55
N ILE A 48 -12.49 -6.04 -4.71
CA ILE A 48 -11.09 -6.06 -5.13
C ILE A 48 -10.84 -7.24 -6.07
N LYS A 49 -11.39 -8.43 -5.76
CA LYS A 49 -11.29 -9.63 -6.63
C LYS A 49 -11.97 -9.40 -8.00
N ASN A 50 -13.09 -8.69 -8.03
CA ASN A 50 -13.75 -8.32 -9.29
C ASN A 50 -12.96 -7.26 -10.06
N PHE A 51 -12.43 -6.25 -9.38
CA PHE A 51 -11.59 -5.22 -9.98
C PHE A 51 -10.37 -5.81 -10.70
N LYS A 52 -9.72 -6.82 -10.12
CA LYS A 52 -8.60 -7.55 -10.75
C LYS A 52 -8.92 -8.10 -12.13
N LYS A 53 -10.20 -8.44 -12.43
CA LYS A 53 -10.62 -8.90 -13.77
C LYS A 53 -10.54 -7.82 -14.84
N ASN A 54 -10.57 -6.54 -14.44
CA ASN A 54 -10.48 -5.38 -15.33
C ASN A 54 -9.14 -4.63 -15.20
N ALA A 55 -8.17 -5.21 -14.51
CA ALA A 55 -6.91 -4.59 -14.18
C ALA A 55 -5.73 -5.54 -14.38
N MET A 56 -4.53 -5.03 -14.16
CA MET A 56 -3.31 -5.83 -14.03
C MET A 56 -2.88 -5.92 -12.58
N GLU A 57 -2.61 -7.15 -12.12
CA GLU A 57 -2.02 -7.44 -10.83
C GLU A 57 -0.50 -7.62 -10.95
N PHE A 58 0.26 -7.02 -10.05
CA PHE A 58 1.70 -7.30 -9.89
C PHE A 58 1.89 -8.17 -8.65
N SER A 59 2.17 -9.45 -8.86
CA SER A 59 2.27 -10.43 -7.77
C SER A 59 3.54 -10.32 -6.93
N GLN A 60 4.52 -9.55 -7.40
CA GLN A 60 5.83 -9.33 -6.77
C GLN A 60 6.07 -7.83 -6.55
N ALA A 61 5.12 -7.15 -5.88
CA ALA A 61 5.26 -5.75 -5.50
C ALA A 61 5.72 -5.63 -4.04
N TYR A 62 6.67 -4.74 -3.77
CA TYR A 62 7.33 -4.59 -2.48
C TYR A 62 7.44 -3.13 -2.07
N CYS A 63 7.24 -2.84 -0.78
CA CYS A 63 7.63 -1.57 -0.19
C CYS A 63 9.14 -1.50 0.00
N ASN A 64 9.68 -0.29 -0.05
CA ASN A 64 11.11 -0.07 0.19
C ASN A 64 11.47 0.01 1.68
N ILE A 65 10.45 0.13 2.54
CA ILE A 65 10.55 0.09 4.00
C ILE A 65 9.18 -0.29 4.61
N PRO A 66 9.09 -1.30 5.51
CA PRO A 66 7.83 -1.71 6.12
C PRO A 66 7.47 -0.83 7.34
N VAL A 67 7.32 0.47 7.11
CA VAL A 67 6.95 1.49 8.11
C VAL A 67 6.06 2.54 7.43
N CYS A 68 4.88 2.81 7.97
CA CYS A 68 3.85 3.61 7.28
C CYS A 68 4.35 4.97 6.79
N GLY A 69 4.83 5.87 7.67
CA GLY A 69 5.25 7.22 7.31
C GLY A 69 6.42 7.21 6.34
N ALA A 70 7.43 6.39 6.62
CA ALA A 70 8.61 6.24 5.78
C ALA A 70 8.28 5.67 4.39
N SER A 71 7.45 4.63 4.32
CA SER A 71 7.02 4.05 3.05
C SER A 71 6.21 5.02 2.21
N ARG A 72 5.25 5.74 2.82
CA ARG A 72 4.41 6.74 2.15
C ARG A 72 5.25 7.90 1.64
N SER A 73 6.15 8.45 2.44
CA SER A 73 7.10 9.48 2.01
C SER A 73 7.98 8.98 0.86
N SER A 74 8.46 7.74 0.93
CA SER A 74 9.30 7.12 -0.09
C SER A 74 8.58 7.01 -1.44
N PHE A 75 7.44 6.32 -1.51
CA PHE A 75 6.80 6.11 -2.81
C PHE A 75 6.14 7.38 -3.38
N LEU A 76 5.68 8.31 -2.52
CA LEU A 76 5.11 9.58 -2.99
C LEU A 76 6.16 10.56 -3.52
N THR A 77 7.41 10.47 -3.08
CA THR A 77 8.55 11.23 -3.63
C THR A 77 9.30 10.49 -4.72
N GLY A 78 9.13 9.15 -4.82
CA GLY A 78 9.89 8.29 -5.71
C GLY A 78 11.34 8.07 -5.27
N LEU A 79 11.64 8.36 -4.00
CA LEU A 79 12.97 8.26 -3.40
C LEU A 79 13.08 7.05 -2.48
N ARG A 80 14.20 6.35 -2.57
CA ARG A 80 14.50 5.19 -1.74
C ARG A 80 14.81 5.60 -0.30
N PRO A 81 14.32 4.88 0.72
CA PRO A 81 14.76 5.08 2.10
C PRO A 81 16.26 4.84 2.25
N THR A 82 16.93 5.65 3.07
CA THR A 82 18.34 5.50 3.41
C THR A 82 18.53 5.59 4.92
N TYR A 83 19.76 5.50 5.43
CA TYR A 83 20.02 5.67 6.86
C TYR A 83 19.63 7.05 7.41
N ASN A 84 19.55 8.06 6.55
CA ASN A 84 19.29 9.45 6.93
C ASN A 84 17.96 9.98 6.36
N ARG A 85 17.18 9.14 5.69
CA ARG A 85 15.96 9.55 5.00
C ARG A 85 14.92 8.47 5.07
N PHE A 86 13.70 8.82 5.50
CA PHE A 86 12.54 7.95 5.56
C PHE A 86 12.77 6.67 6.37
N ASN A 87 12.99 6.83 7.67
CA ASN A 87 13.32 5.70 8.57
C ASN A 87 12.22 5.38 9.58
N GLU A 88 11.31 6.33 9.85
CA GLU A 88 10.41 6.26 11.00
C GLU A 88 8.94 6.45 10.58
N TYR A 89 8.01 6.11 11.50
CA TYR A 89 6.59 6.23 11.22
C TYR A 89 6.12 7.68 11.04
N PHE A 90 6.83 8.64 11.62
CA PHE A 90 6.56 10.08 11.46
C PHE A 90 7.44 10.77 10.41
N SER A 91 8.09 10.02 9.52
CA SER A 91 8.82 10.58 8.38
C SER A 91 7.89 11.44 7.51
N LEU A 92 8.33 12.68 7.23
CA LEU A 92 7.59 13.65 6.43
C LEU A 92 8.41 14.03 5.19
N ALA A 93 7.82 13.84 4.01
CA ALA A 93 8.47 14.13 2.72
C ALA A 93 8.89 15.60 2.62
N GLU A 94 8.02 16.53 3.04
CA GLU A 94 8.24 17.96 3.02
C GLU A 94 9.33 18.46 4.00
N VAL A 95 9.69 17.63 4.99
CA VAL A 95 10.73 17.93 5.98
C VAL A 95 12.06 17.28 5.60
N GLU A 96 12.02 15.99 5.23
CA GLU A 96 13.24 15.23 4.96
C GLU A 96 13.79 15.44 3.55
N THR A 97 12.92 15.87 2.61
CA THR A 97 13.28 16.12 1.21
C THR A 97 12.57 17.35 0.63
N PRO A 98 12.73 18.55 1.25
CA PRO A 98 11.94 19.75 0.91
C PRO A 98 12.15 20.26 -0.52
N GLU A 99 13.26 19.92 -1.16
CA GLU A 99 13.59 20.31 -2.55
C GLU A 99 12.99 19.34 -3.58
N THR A 100 12.36 18.25 -3.16
CA THR A 100 11.80 17.26 -4.07
C THR A 100 10.30 17.46 -4.27
N SER A 101 9.78 17.01 -5.40
CA SER A 101 8.36 17.11 -5.73
C SER A 101 7.68 15.75 -5.50
N THR A 102 6.61 15.74 -4.74
CA THR A 102 5.76 14.56 -4.56
C THR A 102 4.86 14.30 -5.78
N ILE A 103 4.28 13.09 -5.89
CA ILE A 103 3.32 12.77 -6.96
C ILE A 103 2.22 13.85 -7.06
N PRO A 104 1.44 14.15 -5.99
CA PRO A 104 0.36 15.13 -6.10
C PRO A 104 0.86 16.54 -6.46
N GLU A 105 2.03 16.99 -5.98
CA GLU A 105 2.61 18.28 -6.39
C GLU A 105 2.94 18.33 -7.88
N GLN A 106 3.49 17.24 -8.43
CA GLN A 106 3.78 17.17 -9.87
C GLN A 106 2.52 17.25 -10.69
N PHE A 107 1.45 16.56 -10.26
CA PHE A 107 0.16 16.60 -10.94
C PHE A 107 -0.51 17.97 -10.84
N LYS A 108 -0.47 18.60 -9.66
CA LYS A 108 -0.94 19.97 -9.46
C LYS A 108 -0.24 20.97 -10.38
N LYS A 109 1.10 20.86 -10.50
CA LYS A 109 1.90 21.68 -11.44
C LYS A 109 1.51 21.46 -12.91
N LYS A 110 0.92 20.31 -13.24
CA LYS A 110 0.44 19.96 -14.58
C LYS A 110 -1.04 20.26 -14.82
N GLY A 111 -1.68 20.97 -13.89
CA GLY A 111 -3.06 21.45 -14.02
C GLY A 111 -4.14 20.45 -13.58
N TYR A 112 -3.76 19.34 -12.96
CA TYR A 112 -4.72 18.43 -12.33
C TYR A 112 -5.33 19.04 -11.07
N LYS A 113 -6.59 18.74 -10.81
CA LYS A 113 -7.21 18.95 -9.49
C LYS A 113 -6.73 17.83 -8.57
N THR A 114 -5.94 18.17 -7.56
CA THR A 114 -5.34 17.19 -6.62
C THR A 114 -6.08 17.22 -5.29
N ILE A 115 -6.58 16.08 -4.84
CA ILE A 115 -7.38 15.93 -3.62
C ILE A 115 -6.84 14.79 -2.78
N SER A 116 -6.69 15.03 -1.46
CA SER A 116 -6.36 14.02 -0.45
C SER A 116 -7.54 13.76 0.46
N ILE A 117 -7.86 12.48 0.66
CA ILE A 117 -8.91 12.01 1.58
C ILE A 117 -8.34 10.87 2.41
N GLY A 118 -8.44 10.97 3.74
CA GLY A 118 -7.92 9.96 4.66
C GLY A 118 -6.39 9.90 4.68
N LYS A 119 -5.83 8.72 4.96
CA LYS A 119 -4.40 8.51 5.19
C LYS A 119 -3.60 8.36 3.89
N ILE A 120 -3.19 9.46 3.24
CA ILE A 120 -2.28 9.42 2.08
C ILE A 120 -0.83 9.55 2.53
N PHE A 121 -0.43 10.64 3.17
CA PHE A 121 0.77 10.67 4.02
C PHE A 121 0.43 10.13 5.41
N HIS A 122 1.37 10.13 6.35
CA HIS A 122 1.13 9.48 7.64
C HIS A 122 0.68 10.48 8.73
N THR A 123 1.48 11.48 9.00
CA THR A 123 1.26 12.47 10.07
C THR A 123 1.39 13.90 9.55
N GLY A 124 1.12 14.88 10.43
CA GLY A 124 1.27 16.29 10.12
C GLY A 124 0.25 16.80 9.12
N GLY A 125 0.61 17.79 8.34
CA GLY A 125 -0.25 18.49 7.39
C GLY A 125 -0.60 17.73 6.12
N ASP A 126 -0.22 16.47 6.00
CA ASP A 126 -0.45 15.65 4.79
C ASP A 126 0.12 16.30 3.51
N ASN A 127 1.25 17.03 3.65
CA ASN A 127 1.84 17.85 2.60
C ASN A 127 0.81 18.81 1.97
N GLU A 128 0.22 19.69 2.77
CA GLU A 128 -0.91 20.57 2.40
C GLU A 128 -0.73 21.29 1.06
N ASN A 129 0.51 21.69 0.73
CA ASN A 129 0.80 22.40 -0.51
C ASN A 129 0.66 21.55 -1.78
N ALA A 130 0.67 20.24 -1.64
CA ALA A 130 0.53 19.30 -2.76
C ALA A 130 -0.92 19.24 -3.30
N TRP A 131 -1.89 19.74 -2.55
CA TRP A 131 -3.30 19.55 -2.84
C TRP A 131 -3.98 20.84 -3.30
N SER A 132 -5.05 20.70 -4.08
CA SER A 132 -5.86 21.83 -4.58
C SER A 132 -6.83 22.36 -3.53
N SER A 133 -7.14 21.56 -2.51
CA SER A 133 -7.90 21.93 -1.32
C SER A 133 -7.25 21.29 -0.09
N PRO A 134 -7.51 21.80 1.11
CA PRO A 134 -6.98 21.18 2.34
C PRO A 134 -7.31 19.68 2.40
N PRO A 135 -6.37 18.82 2.82
CA PRO A 135 -6.59 17.39 3.01
C PRO A 135 -7.78 17.10 3.94
N PHE A 136 -8.64 16.18 3.56
CA PHE A 136 -9.77 15.77 4.37
C PHE A 136 -9.38 14.56 5.23
N ARG A 137 -9.09 14.80 6.51
CA ARG A 137 -8.68 13.77 7.48
C ARG A 137 -9.46 13.89 8.78
N LEU A 138 -9.85 12.75 9.36
CA LEU A 138 -10.55 12.65 10.65
C LEU A 138 -9.66 12.00 11.73
N ASP A 139 -8.72 11.17 11.33
CA ASP A 139 -7.75 10.50 12.21
C ASP A 139 -6.65 11.44 12.71
N HIS A 140 -6.36 12.50 11.94
CA HIS A 140 -5.43 13.56 12.30
C HIS A 140 -6.09 14.91 12.10
N PHE A 141 -6.11 15.75 13.11
CA PHE A 141 -6.64 17.10 13.01
C PHE A 141 -5.73 18.09 13.76
N LYS A 142 -5.72 19.31 13.28
CA LYS A 142 -4.95 20.40 13.88
C LYS A 142 -5.74 20.96 15.06
N LYS A 143 -5.16 20.98 16.25
CA LYS A 143 -5.74 21.60 17.45
C LYS A 143 -5.73 23.14 17.32
N GLU A 144 -6.50 23.84 18.16
CA GLU A 144 -6.53 25.30 18.20
C GLU A 144 -5.16 25.93 18.46
N ASN A 145 -4.29 25.26 19.22
CA ASN A 145 -2.92 25.71 19.50
C ASN A 145 -1.93 25.43 18.33
N GLY A 146 -2.41 24.87 17.22
CA GLY A 146 -1.60 24.54 16.06
C GLY A 146 -0.95 23.15 16.06
N ASP A 147 -1.01 22.42 17.18
CA ASP A 147 -0.47 21.05 17.27
C ASP A 147 -1.38 20.03 16.57
N TRP A 148 -0.78 18.97 16.04
CA TRP A 148 -1.50 17.85 15.49
C TRP A 148 -1.99 16.89 16.57
N SER A 149 -3.21 16.38 16.43
CA SER A 149 -3.80 15.39 17.33
C SER A 149 -3.85 14.02 16.69
N ASP A 150 -3.37 13.00 17.41
CA ASP A 150 -3.44 11.59 17.00
C ASP A 150 -4.65 10.84 17.61
N ASN A 151 -5.53 11.54 18.36
CA ASN A 151 -6.58 10.87 19.13
C ASN A 151 -7.73 10.30 18.29
N GLY A 152 -7.83 10.66 17.00
CA GLY A 152 -8.81 10.11 16.07
C GLY A 152 -8.51 8.70 15.57
N TRP A 153 -7.26 8.26 15.71
CA TRP A 153 -6.73 7.04 15.15
C TRP A 153 -7.46 5.76 15.54
N PHE A 154 -7.88 5.63 16.82
CA PHE A 154 -8.49 4.40 17.33
C PHE A 154 -9.95 4.22 16.91
N ASN A 155 -10.69 5.30 16.78
CA ASN A 155 -12.10 5.34 16.33
C ASN A 155 -12.96 4.21 16.93
N TYR A 156 -12.94 4.05 18.27
CA TYR A 156 -13.85 3.14 18.97
C TYR A 156 -15.27 3.72 19.04
N LEU A 157 -16.26 2.86 18.88
CA LEU A 157 -17.69 3.21 18.91
C LEU A 157 -18.44 2.53 20.05
N ASN A 158 -17.96 1.38 20.55
CA ASN A 158 -18.53 0.73 21.72
C ASN A 158 -18.17 1.52 22.98
N LYS A 159 -19.16 1.79 23.81
CA LYS A 159 -18.99 2.53 25.09
C LYS A 159 -17.94 1.88 26.00
N GLU A 160 -17.89 0.54 26.01
CA GLU A 160 -16.93 -0.23 26.80
C GLU A 160 -15.50 0.05 26.38
N ASN A 161 -15.22 0.07 25.06
CA ASN A 161 -13.89 0.36 24.53
C ASN A 161 -13.52 1.84 24.75
N ILE A 162 -14.47 2.77 24.59
CA ILE A 162 -14.26 4.20 24.86
C ILE A 162 -13.93 4.39 26.34
N SER A 163 -14.75 3.87 27.26
CA SER A 163 -14.52 4.01 28.70
C SER A 163 -13.20 3.37 29.14
N LEU A 164 -12.81 2.24 28.53
CA LEU A 164 -11.52 1.62 28.81
C LEU A 164 -10.36 2.48 28.31
N SER A 165 -10.47 3.05 27.10
CA SER A 165 -9.47 3.98 26.54
C SER A 165 -9.32 5.21 27.45
N ASP A 166 -10.42 5.80 27.90
CA ASP A 166 -10.41 6.95 28.81
C ASP A 166 -9.73 6.60 30.13
N SER A 167 -10.02 5.43 30.70
CA SER A 167 -9.37 4.95 31.94
C SER A 167 -7.87 4.72 31.79
N LEU A 168 -7.38 4.55 30.56
CA LEU A 168 -5.97 4.38 30.18
C LEU A 168 -5.35 5.69 29.66
N ASN A 169 -5.89 6.84 30.04
CA ASN A 169 -5.47 8.19 29.62
C ASN A 169 -5.54 8.40 28.08
N GLY A 170 -6.63 7.95 27.47
CA GLY A 170 -6.89 8.10 26.04
C GLY A 170 -6.00 7.21 25.14
N ARG A 171 -5.34 6.20 25.74
CA ARG A 171 -4.52 5.24 25.03
C ARG A 171 -5.34 4.02 24.57
N VAL A 172 -4.67 3.06 24.02
CA VAL A 172 -5.21 1.87 23.37
C VAL A 172 -6.09 1.01 24.29
N SER A 173 -7.34 0.81 23.92
CA SER A 173 -8.26 -0.16 24.51
C SER A 173 -7.96 -1.56 23.95
N LEU A 174 -8.99 -2.34 23.57
CA LEU A 174 -8.81 -3.65 22.94
C LEU A 174 -8.32 -3.50 21.49
N PRO A 175 -7.54 -4.47 20.96
CA PRO A 175 -7.07 -4.45 19.57
C PRO A 175 -8.16 -4.83 18.56
N TRP A 176 -9.41 -4.89 18.95
CA TRP A 176 -10.57 -5.17 18.10
C TRP A 176 -11.85 -4.54 18.63
N GLU A 177 -12.78 -4.31 17.73
CA GLU A 177 -14.14 -3.91 18.07
C GLU A 177 -15.15 -4.56 17.12
N ILE A 178 -16.24 -5.12 17.70
CA ILE A 178 -17.40 -5.60 16.97
C ILE A 178 -18.54 -4.63 17.24
N TYR A 179 -18.85 -3.79 16.25
CA TYR A 179 -19.90 -2.77 16.42
C TYR A 179 -21.17 -3.14 15.68
N LYS A 180 -22.34 -2.91 16.31
CA LYS A 180 -23.66 -3.23 15.73
C LYS A 180 -24.32 -2.03 15.02
N GLY A 181 -23.64 -0.89 14.96
CA GLY A 181 -24.16 0.31 14.34
C GLY A 181 -24.09 0.31 12.80
N LYS A 182 -24.36 1.47 12.22
CA LYS A 182 -24.26 1.68 10.76
C LYS A 182 -22.83 1.97 10.35
N ASP A 183 -22.48 1.59 9.12
CA ASP A 183 -21.15 1.80 8.53
C ASP A 183 -20.74 3.28 8.47
N SER A 184 -21.70 4.18 8.28
CA SER A 184 -21.50 5.63 8.22
C SER A 184 -20.87 6.28 9.47
N ILE A 185 -20.61 5.50 10.51
CA ILE A 185 -19.99 5.98 11.75
C ILE A 185 -18.46 5.86 11.69
N TYR A 186 -17.90 4.86 10.96
CA TYR A 186 -16.45 4.68 10.87
C TYR A 186 -15.81 5.61 9.82
N PHE A 187 -14.57 6.01 10.08
CA PHE A 187 -13.84 6.96 9.24
C PHE A 187 -13.69 6.50 7.80
N ASP A 188 -13.38 5.24 7.56
CA ASP A 188 -13.18 4.73 6.20
C ASP A 188 -14.46 4.82 5.33
N GLU A 189 -15.65 4.70 5.94
CA GLU A 189 -16.88 4.95 5.20
C GLU A 189 -17.09 6.45 4.93
N ILE A 190 -16.74 7.32 5.88
CA ILE A 190 -16.79 8.77 5.67
C ILE A 190 -15.82 9.18 4.55
N TYR A 191 -14.62 8.58 4.52
CA TYR A 191 -13.66 8.79 3.44
C TYR A 191 -14.19 8.31 2.08
N ALA A 192 -14.84 7.14 2.05
CA ALA A 192 -15.50 6.65 0.84
C ALA A 192 -16.61 7.59 0.36
N ASN A 193 -17.49 8.07 1.26
CA ASN A 193 -18.54 9.02 0.95
C ASN A 193 -17.95 10.31 0.36
N LYS A 194 -16.89 10.85 0.99
CA LYS A 194 -16.23 12.07 0.52
C LYS A 194 -15.56 11.88 -0.84
N THR A 195 -14.99 10.70 -1.08
CA THR A 195 -14.41 10.35 -2.38
C THR A 195 -15.50 10.31 -3.46
N ILE A 196 -16.65 9.71 -3.18
CA ILE A 196 -17.81 9.65 -4.07
C ILE A 196 -18.34 11.06 -4.39
N GLU A 197 -18.43 11.94 -3.40
CA GLU A 197 -18.81 13.35 -3.61
C GLU A 197 -17.86 14.05 -4.61
N TYR A 198 -16.54 13.85 -4.48
CA TYR A 198 -15.59 14.45 -5.41
C TYR A 198 -15.66 13.82 -6.80
N ILE A 199 -15.88 12.51 -6.92
CA ILE A 199 -16.07 11.84 -8.22
C ILE A 199 -17.31 12.42 -8.93
N ASP A 200 -18.45 12.58 -8.21
CA ASP A 200 -19.66 13.21 -8.76
C ASP A 200 -19.42 14.68 -9.16
N GLN A 201 -18.68 15.44 -8.36
CA GLN A 201 -18.29 16.81 -8.74
C GLN A 201 -17.44 16.82 -10.01
N PHE A 202 -16.41 15.99 -10.09
CA PHE A 202 -15.46 15.94 -11.21
C PHE A 202 -16.09 15.40 -12.49
N SER A 203 -17.14 14.58 -12.41
CA SER A 203 -17.88 14.14 -13.61
C SER A 203 -18.51 15.32 -14.38
N LYS A 204 -18.70 16.46 -13.72
CA LYS A 204 -19.27 17.69 -14.28
C LYS A 204 -18.21 18.72 -14.69
N GLU A 205 -16.94 18.44 -14.43
CA GLU A 205 -15.81 19.32 -14.72
C GLU A 205 -15.01 18.80 -15.93
N LYS A 206 -14.25 19.70 -16.59
CA LYS A 206 -13.40 19.35 -17.73
C LYS A 206 -11.93 19.08 -17.34
N ASN A 207 -11.52 19.53 -16.15
CA ASN A 207 -10.15 19.36 -15.70
C ASN A 207 -9.89 17.93 -15.24
N PRO A 208 -8.76 17.33 -15.59
CA PRO A 208 -8.39 16.03 -15.05
C PRO A 208 -8.13 16.13 -13.54
N PHE A 209 -8.37 15.05 -12.83
CA PHE A 209 -8.14 14.98 -11.39
C PHE A 209 -7.09 13.92 -11.02
N PHE A 210 -6.40 14.18 -9.92
CA PHE A 210 -5.63 13.23 -9.12
C PHE A 210 -6.31 13.12 -7.76
N LEU A 211 -7.16 12.12 -7.58
CA LEU A 211 -7.92 11.88 -6.37
C LEU A 211 -7.27 10.73 -5.60
N ALA A 212 -6.75 11.03 -4.42
CA ALA A 212 -6.11 10.06 -3.55
C ALA A 212 -7.00 9.78 -2.33
N VAL A 213 -7.29 8.52 -2.07
CA VAL A 213 -8.00 8.07 -0.87
C VAL A 213 -7.17 7.05 -0.10
N GLY A 214 -6.95 7.31 1.18
CA GLY A 214 -6.19 6.46 2.09
C GLY A 214 -7.10 5.87 3.17
N PHE A 215 -7.33 4.55 3.13
CA PHE A 215 -8.09 3.82 4.14
C PHE A 215 -7.21 3.45 5.32
N LEU A 216 -7.79 3.52 6.52
CA LEU A 216 -7.13 3.14 7.77
C LEU A 216 -7.19 1.63 8.01
N LYS A 217 -8.33 0.99 7.70
CA LYS A 217 -8.46 -0.46 7.92
C LYS A 217 -7.85 -1.22 6.73
N PRO A 218 -7.15 -2.35 7.03
CA PRO A 218 -7.15 -3.16 8.25
C PRO A 218 -6.11 -2.81 9.34
N HIS A 219 -5.55 -1.61 9.41
CA HIS A 219 -4.68 -1.22 10.53
C HIS A 219 -5.40 -1.38 11.89
N LEU A 220 -4.64 -1.74 12.93
CA LEU A 220 -5.13 -1.81 14.32
C LEU A 220 -5.75 -0.48 14.80
N PRO A 221 -6.75 -0.53 15.71
CA PRO A 221 -7.47 -1.70 16.17
C PRO A 221 -8.38 -2.25 15.06
N PHE A 222 -8.63 -3.56 15.06
CA PHE A 222 -9.49 -4.21 14.05
C PHE A 222 -10.96 -3.92 14.32
N ASN A 223 -11.38 -2.71 14.00
CA ASN A 223 -12.73 -2.21 14.22
C ASN A 223 -13.55 -2.38 12.94
N ALA A 224 -14.65 -3.13 13.03
CA ALA A 224 -15.59 -3.29 11.92
C ALA A 224 -17.00 -3.56 12.47
N GLN A 225 -18.03 -3.29 11.65
CA GLN A 225 -19.39 -3.66 11.98
C GLN A 225 -19.53 -5.17 12.07
N LYS A 226 -20.46 -5.62 12.95
CA LYS A 226 -20.74 -7.02 13.19
C LYS A 226 -21.00 -7.81 11.90
N LYS A 227 -21.64 -7.22 10.89
CA LYS A 227 -21.92 -7.90 9.61
C LYS A 227 -20.67 -8.40 8.89
N TYR A 228 -19.53 -7.73 9.04
CA TYR A 228 -18.25 -8.18 8.43
C TYR A 228 -17.58 -9.26 9.28
N TRP A 229 -17.73 -9.22 10.59
CA TRP A 229 -17.30 -10.28 11.49
C TRP A 229 -18.09 -11.57 11.27
N ASP A 230 -19.41 -11.46 11.06
CA ASP A 230 -20.29 -12.61 10.83
C ASP A 230 -20.05 -13.33 9.50
N LEU A 231 -19.26 -12.76 8.59
CA LEU A 231 -18.83 -13.44 7.37
C LEU A 231 -17.93 -14.66 7.64
N TYR A 232 -17.34 -14.74 8.83
CA TYR A 232 -16.34 -15.73 9.16
C TYR A 232 -16.71 -16.54 10.40
N ASN A 233 -16.55 -17.87 10.30
CA ASN A 233 -16.58 -18.73 11.47
C ASN A 233 -15.19 -18.78 12.09
N VAL A 234 -15.05 -18.28 13.32
CA VAL A 234 -13.77 -18.21 14.05
C VAL A 234 -13.13 -19.60 14.25
N ASP A 235 -13.94 -20.66 14.40
CA ASP A 235 -13.44 -22.01 14.59
C ASP A 235 -12.76 -22.57 13.32
N SER A 236 -13.14 -22.06 12.15
CA SER A 236 -12.53 -22.42 10.87
C SER A 236 -11.24 -21.65 10.57
N ILE A 237 -10.92 -20.61 11.34
CA ILE A 237 -9.72 -19.80 11.13
C ILE A 237 -8.50 -20.59 11.57
N LYS A 238 -7.53 -20.70 10.65
CA LYS A 238 -6.24 -21.34 10.90
C LYS A 238 -5.20 -20.29 11.29
N ILE A 239 -4.35 -20.62 12.24
CA ILE A 239 -3.11 -19.88 12.51
C ILE A 239 -2.06 -20.22 11.45
N ALA A 240 -1.07 -19.37 11.28
CA ALA A 240 -0.01 -19.58 10.31
C ALA A 240 0.78 -20.87 10.58
N ASP A 241 1.15 -21.62 9.53
CA ASP A 241 1.95 -22.83 9.65
C ASP A 241 3.35 -22.56 10.22
N ASN A 242 3.86 -21.35 10.05
CA ASN A 242 5.12 -20.85 10.60
C ASN A 242 4.90 -19.94 11.83
N TYR A 243 3.93 -20.27 12.69
CA TYR A 243 3.60 -19.55 13.93
C TYR A 243 4.67 -19.75 15.03
N PHE A 244 5.94 -19.58 14.66
CA PHE A 244 7.11 -19.70 15.53
C PHE A 244 8.28 -18.89 14.98
N LEU A 245 9.20 -18.52 15.85
CA LEU A 245 10.42 -17.84 15.42
C LEU A 245 11.26 -18.77 14.52
N PRO A 246 11.74 -18.32 13.35
CA PRO A 246 12.53 -19.15 12.46
C PRO A 246 13.74 -19.77 13.17
N LYS A 247 14.05 -21.02 12.86
CA LYS A 247 15.25 -21.67 13.37
C LYS A 247 16.49 -20.88 12.91
N ASN A 248 17.41 -20.62 13.84
CA ASN A 248 18.61 -19.80 13.65
C ASN A 248 18.31 -18.33 13.27
N ALA A 249 17.16 -17.80 13.69
CA ALA A 249 16.87 -16.38 13.51
C ALA A 249 17.93 -15.51 14.18
N PRO A 250 18.44 -14.45 13.51
CA PRO A 250 19.43 -13.57 14.08
C PRO A 250 18.83 -12.64 15.17
N GLU A 251 19.68 -12.11 16.03
CA GLU A 251 19.26 -11.27 17.15
C GLU A 251 18.38 -10.06 16.78
N PRO A 252 18.62 -9.31 15.70
CA PRO A 252 17.73 -8.22 15.31
C PRO A 252 16.28 -8.67 15.10
N VAL A 253 16.07 -9.85 14.52
CA VAL A 253 14.72 -10.43 14.31
C VAL A 253 14.07 -10.80 15.65
N LYS A 254 14.82 -11.33 16.61
CA LYS A 254 14.30 -11.73 17.93
C LYS A 254 13.89 -10.53 18.78
N LYS A 255 14.67 -9.45 18.75
CA LYS A 255 14.47 -8.25 19.58
C LYS A 255 13.20 -7.46 19.25
N PHE A 256 12.76 -7.47 17.99
CA PHE A 256 11.58 -6.71 17.53
C PHE A 256 10.26 -7.50 17.62
N ASN A 257 10.04 -8.22 18.72
CA ASN A 257 8.79 -8.95 18.97
C ASN A 257 7.72 -8.12 19.69
N TRP A 258 7.99 -6.84 19.99
CA TRP A 258 7.09 -5.96 20.75
C TRP A 258 6.38 -4.93 19.87
N GLY A 259 6.03 -5.29 18.66
CA GLY A 259 5.32 -4.43 17.74
C GLY A 259 4.06 -3.80 18.33
N GLU A 260 3.42 -2.99 17.56
CA GLU A 260 2.27 -2.15 17.90
C GLU A 260 1.16 -2.87 18.70
N LEU A 261 0.83 -4.11 18.33
CA LEU A 261 -0.18 -4.93 19.00
C LEU A 261 0.07 -5.08 20.51
N ARG A 262 1.34 -5.15 20.95
CA ARG A 262 1.70 -5.37 22.35
C ARG A 262 1.35 -4.20 23.27
N ASN A 263 1.02 -3.05 22.70
CA ASN A 263 0.57 -1.90 23.44
C ASN A 263 -0.92 -1.97 23.82
N TYR A 264 -1.72 -2.80 23.13
CA TYR A 264 -3.14 -2.91 23.36
C TYR A 264 -3.48 -3.62 24.68
N HIS A 265 -4.58 -3.22 25.31
CA HIS A 265 -5.08 -3.84 26.54
C HIS A 265 -5.43 -5.32 26.31
N GLY A 266 -5.15 -6.16 27.28
CA GLY A 266 -5.43 -7.60 27.21
C GLY A 266 -4.48 -8.44 26.34
N ILE A 267 -3.49 -7.79 25.71
CA ILE A 267 -2.45 -8.51 24.95
C ILE A 267 -1.19 -8.71 25.83
N PRO A 268 -0.69 -9.95 25.96
CA PRO A 268 0.56 -10.22 26.66
C PRO A 268 1.71 -9.39 26.09
N LYS A 269 2.56 -8.84 26.94
CA LYS A 269 3.66 -7.97 26.52
C LYS A 269 4.78 -8.72 25.77
N ASP A 270 4.89 -10.02 25.99
CA ASP A 270 5.89 -10.90 25.38
C ASP A 270 5.32 -12.31 25.10
N GLY A 271 6.14 -13.19 24.58
CA GLY A 271 5.82 -14.59 24.32
C GLY A 271 4.91 -14.82 23.11
N VAL A 272 4.57 -16.08 22.90
CA VAL A 272 3.64 -16.52 21.83
C VAL A 272 2.21 -16.29 22.30
N LEU A 273 1.37 -15.67 21.48
CA LEU A 273 -0.04 -15.52 21.80
C LEU A 273 -0.73 -16.89 21.74
N ASN A 274 -1.64 -17.14 22.66
CA ASN A 274 -2.44 -18.38 22.62
C ASN A 274 -3.36 -18.38 21.38
N GLU A 275 -3.76 -19.56 20.96
CA GLU A 275 -4.55 -19.78 19.75
C GLU A 275 -5.86 -18.99 19.75
N LYS A 276 -6.52 -18.85 20.89
CA LYS A 276 -7.78 -18.11 21.03
C LYS A 276 -7.61 -16.62 20.69
N ILE A 277 -6.56 -15.99 21.22
CA ILE A 277 -6.22 -14.58 20.91
C ILE A 277 -5.78 -14.47 19.44
N ALA A 278 -4.92 -15.36 18.97
CA ALA A 278 -4.45 -15.37 17.59
C ALA A 278 -5.60 -15.46 16.58
N LYS A 279 -6.51 -16.44 16.75
CA LYS A 279 -7.70 -16.57 15.90
C LYS A 279 -8.61 -15.34 15.97
N LYS A 280 -8.75 -14.72 17.13
CA LYS A 280 -9.55 -13.49 17.29
C LYS A 280 -8.95 -12.31 16.53
N LEU A 281 -7.62 -12.16 16.56
CA LEU A 281 -6.91 -11.12 15.80
C LEU A 281 -7.03 -11.34 14.29
N ILE A 282 -6.82 -12.57 13.81
CA ILE A 282 -6.99 -12.92 12.40
C ILE A 282 -8.43 -12.65 11.95
N HIS A 283 -9.43 -13.04 12.76
CA HIS A 283 -10.84 -12.76 12.51
C HIS A 283 -11.10 -11.26 12.36
N GLY A 284 -10.54 -10.45 13.27
CA GLY A 284 -10.67 -9.00 13.21
C GLY A 284 -10.04 -8.39 11.95
N TYR A 285 -8.86 -8.87 11.58
CA TYR A 285 -8.21 -8.46 10.35
C TYR A 285 -9.06 -8.78 9.12
N TYR A 286 -9.59 -10.00 9.01
CA TYR A 286 -10.47 -10.42 7.91
C TYR A 286 -11.74 -9.55 7.84
N ALA A 287 -12.38 -9.28 8.98
CA ALA A 287 -13.55 -8.40 9.05
C ALA A 287 -13.23 -6.98 8.55
N CYS A 288 -12.06 -6.44 8.93
CA CYS A 288 -11.61 -5.14 8.47
C CYS A 288 -11.31 -5.13 6.96
N VAL A 289 -10.69 -6.18 6.42
CA VAL A 289 -10.46 -6.27 4.96
C VAL A 289 -11.78 -6.32 4.20
N SER A 290 -12.76 -7.10 4.65
CA SER A 290 -14.10 -7.14 4.02
C SER A 290 -14.83 -5.79 4.11
N TYR A 291 -14.65 -5.07 5.22
CA TYR A 291 -15.20 -3.72 5.39
C TYR A 291 -14.57 -2.74 4.40
N THR A 292 -13.25 -2.71 4.30
CA THR A 292 -12.52 -1.83 3.35
C THR A 292 -12.83 -2.19 1.91
N ASP A 293 -12.89 -3.48 1.58
CA ASP A 293 -13.31 -3.97 0.25
C ASP A 293 -14.68 -3.42 -0.15
N ALA A 294 -15.64 -3.39 0.78
CA ALA A 294 -16.97 -2.83 0.53
C ALA A 294 -16.91 -1.32 0.24
N GLN A 295 -16.05 -0.56 0.95
CA GLN A 295 -15.89 0.88 0.69
C GLN A 295 -15.22 1.13 -0.67
N ILE A 296 -14.18 0.38 -1.01
CA ILE A 296 -13.54 0.42 -2.33
C ILE A 296 -14.56 0.09 -3.43
N GLY A 297 -15.40 -0.94 -3.21
CA GLY A 297 -16.45 -1.32 -4.16
C GLY A 297 -17.40 -0.17 -4.48
N ARG A 298 -17.85 0.59 -3.47
CA ARG A 298 -18.73 1.75 -3.65
C ARG A 298 -18.08 2.83 -4.53
N ILE A 299 -16.81 3.13 -4.27
CA ILE A 299 -16.05 4.12 -5.05
C ILE A 299 -15.93 3.66 -6.52
N LEU A 300 -15.55 2.39 -6.74
CA LEU A 300 -15.39 1.85 -8.09
C LEU A 300 -16.71 1.81 -8.86
N THR A 301 -17.81 1.46 -8.18
CA THR A 301 -19.16 1.46 -8.76
C THR A 301 -19.57 2.88 -9.18
N THR A 302 -19.34 3.90 -8.35
CA THR A 302 -19.63 5.28 -8.70
C THR A 302 -18.82 5.77 -9.91
N LEU A 303 -17.54 5.37 -9.98
CA LEU A 303 -16.67 5.71 -11.10
C LEU A 303 -17.20 5.13 -12.43
N ASP A 304 -17.72 3.89 -12.38
CA ASP A 304 -18.32 3.18 -13.52
C ASP A 304 -19.68 3.80 -13.91
N GLU A 305 -20.58 4.01 -12.94
CA GLU A 305 -21.91 4.62 -13.15
C GLU A 305 -21.85 6.04 -13.75
N LEU A 306 -20.78 6.78 -13.48
CA LEU A 306 -20.55 8.12 -14.04
C LEU A 306 -19.70 8.10 -15.33
N GLU A 307 -19.45 6.92 -15.90
CA GLU A 307 -18.70 6.70 -17.15
C GLU A 307 -17.28 7.32 -17.14
N LEU A 308 -16.67 7.44 -15.94
CA LEU A 308 -15.31 7.96 -15.76
C LEU A 308 -14.22 6.87 -15.80
N ASP A 309 -14.59 5.61 -15.62
CA ASP A 309 -13.68 4.48 -15.46
C ASP A 309 -12.85 4.19 -16.73
N GLU A 310 -13.39 4.49 -17.94
CA GLU A 310 -12.71 4.34 -19.23
C GLU A 310 -11.56 5.37 -19.42
N ASN A 311 -11.64 6.52 -18.75
CA ASN A 311 -10.61 7.57 -18.79
C ASN A 311 -9.94 7.83 -17.45
N THR A 312 -9.87 6.81 -16.59
CA THR A 312 -9.24 6.92 -15.28
C THR A 312 -8.22 5.81 -15.07
N VAL A 313 -7.00 6.20 -14.68
CA VAL A 313 -6.02 5.27 -14.12
C VAL A 313 -6.40 5.01 -12.67
N VAL A 314 -6.72 3.75 -12.34
CA VAL A 314 -7.05 3.34 -10.96
C VAL A 314 -5.91 2.48 -10.43
N ILE A 315 -5.36 2.88 -9.27
CA ILE A 315 -4.29 2.17 -8.58
C ILE A 315 -4.79 1.78 -7.19
N ILE A 316 -4.70 0.49 -6.85
CA ILE A 316 -4.95 -0.02 -5.51
C ILE A 316 -3.66 -0.63 -4.99
N THR A 317 -3.17 -0.14 -3.84
CA THR A 317 -1.96 -0.63 -3.20
C THR A 317 -2.04 -0.50 -1.67
N SER A 318 -1.03 -1.03 -0.98
CA SER A 318 -0.77 -0.81 0.44
C SER A 318 0.58 -0.10 0.62
N ASP A 319 0.79 0.50 1.78
CA ASP A 319 2.08 1.09 2.13
C ASP A 319 3.13 0.04 2.53
N HIS A 320 2.73 -1.07 3.13
CA HIS A 320 3.54 -2.27 3.44
C HIS A 320 2.61 -3.46 3.71
N GLY A 321 3.18 -4.64 3.95
CA GLY A 321 2.45 -5.81 4.38
C GLY A 321 2.24 -5.86 5.91
N TRP A 322 1.77 -7.02 6.39
CA TRP A 322 1.43 -7.23 7.80
C TRP A 322 1.56 -8.71 8.18
N SER A 323 2.12 -9.03 9.34
CA SER A 323 2.15 -10.38 9.90
C SER A 323 0.90 -10.69 10.72
N LEU A 324 0.30 -11.85 10.49
CA LEU A 324 -0.85 -12.39 11.23
C LEU A 324 -0.46 -13.64 12.04
N GLY A 325 0.71 -13.58 12.69
CA GLY A 325 1.24 -14.66 13.50
C GLY A 325 2.44 -15.37 12.87
N GLU A 326 2.72 -15.21 11.59
CA GLU A 326 3.93 -15.73 10.96
C GLU A 326 5.15 -15.27 11.74
N HIS A 327 6.11 -16.16 11.93
CA HIS A 327 7.34 -15.93 12.69
C HIS A 327 7.12 -15.42 14.12
N ASN A 328 5.96 -15.78 14.73
CA ASN A 328 5.48 -15.26 16.01
C ASN A 328 5.36 -13.72 16.05
N ARG A 329 4.96 -13.11 14.93
CA ARG A 329 4.86 -11.65 14.76
C ARG A 329 3.43 -11.21 14.47
N TRP A 330 3.10 -9.99 14.88
CA TRP A 330 1.76 -9.40 14.77
C TRP A 330 1.86 -7.93 14.44
N SER A 331 2.65 -7.62 13.42
CA SER A 331 2.82 -6.25 12.98
C SER A 331 3.59 -6.20 11.65
N LYS A 332 4.03 -5.04 11.27
CA LYS A 332 5.09 -4.71 10.32
C LYS A 332 6.42 -4.58 11.07
N HIS A 333 7.35 -3.84 10.56
CA HIS A 333 8.62 -3.51 11.20
C HIS A 333 9.63 -4.66 11.20
N ASN A 334 9.67 -5.43 10.11
CA ASN A 334 10.70 -6.43 9.89
C ASN A 334 10.92 -6.71 8.39
N LEU A 335 11.88 -7.58 8.07
CA LEU A 335 12.32 -7.87 6.72
C LEU A 335 11.92 -9.29 6.27
N PHE A 336 10.75 -9.78 6.69
CA PHE A 336 10.14 -10.97 6.11
C PHE A 336 9.26 -10.61 4.90
N ASP A 337 9.09 -11.57 3.99
CA ASP A 337 8.35 -11.35 2.75
C ASP A 337 6.95 -10.76 2.98
N VAL A 338 6.22 -11.29 3.96
CA VAL A 338 4.84 -10.89 4.27
C VAL A 338 4.71 -9.44 4.77
N GLU A 339 5.77 -8.88 5.35
CA GLU A 339 5.78 -7.50 5.87
C GLU A 339 6.26 -6.50 4.79
N MET A 340 7.05 -6.96 3.81
CA MET A 340 7.57 -6.12 2.73
C MET A 340 6.71 -6.17 1.47
N ARG A 341 6.04 -7.30 1.20
CA ARG A 341 5.23 -7.47 -0.01
C ARG A 341 3.86 -6.83 0.15
N VAL A 342 3.39 -6.15 -0.90
CA VAL A 342 2.14 -5.39 -0.94
C VAL A 342 1.26 -5.81 -2.10
N PRO A 343 -0.07 -5.64 -2.03
CA PRO A 343 -0.91 -5.70 -3.22
C PRO A 343 -0.58 -4.52 -4.14
N LEU A 344 -0.55 -4.78 -5.44
CA LEU A 344 -0.49 -3.72 -6.46
C LEU A 344 -1.35 -4.12 -7.64
N ILE A 345 -2.44 -3.37 -7.85
CA ILE A 345 -3.41 -3.61 -8.90
C ILE A 345 -3.60 -2.31 -9.65
N ILE A 346 -3.39 -2.32 -10.96
CA ILE A 346 -3.46 -1.12 -11.82
C ILE A 346 -4.43 -1.37 -12.99
N LYS A 347 -5.51 -0.58 -13.08
CA LYS A 347 -6.31 -0.41 -14.29
C LYS A 347 -5.85 0.88 -14.97
N ALA A 348 -5.56 0.84 -16.26
CA ALA A 348 -5.24 2.04 -17.02
C ALA A 348 -5.87 1.99 -18.41
N PRO A 349 -6.32 3.12 -18.97
CA PRO A 349 -6.92 3.18 -20.30
C PRO A 349 -6.04 2.54 -21.37
N GLY A 350 -6.61 1.66 -22.18
CA GLY A 350 -5.91 0.97 -23.27
C GLY A 350 -4.89 -0.09 -22.84
N MET A 351 -4.76 -0.40 -21.55
CA MET A 351 -3.86 -1.45 -21.07
C MET A 351 -4.56 -2.80 -20.98
N PRO A 352 -3.83 -3.94 -21.12
CA PRO A 352 -4.38 -5.27 -20.95
C PRO A 352 -5.01 -5.48 -19.57
N ALA A 353 -6.20 -6.08 -19.55
CA ALA A 353 -6.95 -6.41 -18.34
C ALA A 353 -6.84 -7.92 -18.01
N ASN A 354 -7.22 -8.29 -16.78
CA ASN A 354 -7.22 -9.67 -16.27
C ASN A 354 -5.89 -10.39 -16.49
N LYS A 355 -4.80 -9.71 -16.13
CA LYS A 355 -3.44 -10.22 -16.26
C LYS A 355 -2.67 -10.12 -14.95
N VAL A 356 -1.72 -11.02 -14.78
CA VAL A 356 -0.78 -11.00 -13.67
C VAL A 356 0.64 -10.85 -14.24
N SER A 357 1.34 -9.84 -13.78
CA SER A 357 2.78 -9.67 -14.01
C SER A 357 3.58 -10.31 -12.86
N LYS A 358 4.62 -11.06 -13.22
CA LYS A 358 5.58 -11.65 -12.27
C LYS A 358 6.87 -10.83 -12.16
N SER A 359 6.96 -9.69 -12.85
CA SER A 359 8.08 -8.77 -12.68
C SER A 359 8.04 -8.19 -11.27
N PHE A 360 9.22 -8.07 -10.66
CA PHE A 360 9.32 -7.36 -9.39
C PHE A 360 9.01 -5.89 -9.59
N VAL A 361 8.39 -5.29 -8.58
CA VAL A 361 8.06 -3.87 -8.54
C VAL A 361 8.36 -3.35 -7.14
N GLU A 362 9.02 -2.23 -7.06
CA GLU A 362 9.17 -1.47 -5.82
C GLU A 362 8.14 -0.33 -5.81
N LEU A 363 7.59 0.05 -4.65
CA LEU A 363 6.58 1.11 -4.60
C LEU A 363 7.09 2.45 -5.15
N ILE A 364 8.39 2.73 -5.10
CA ILE A 364 8.98 3.92 -5.73
C ILE A 364 8.86 3.93 -7.26
N ASP A 365 8.57 2.78 -7.90
CA ASP A 365 8.35 2.67 -9.34
C ASP A 365 6.99 3.26 -9.77
N LEU A 366 6.07 3.48 -8.83
CA LEU A 366 4.75 4.05 -9.12
C LEU A 366 4.85 5.46 -9.68
N TYR A 367 5.68 6.32 -9.11
CA TYR A 367 5.80 7.70 -9.56
C TYR A 367 6.24 7.80 -11.03
N PRO A 368 7.39 7.24 -11.46
CA PRO A 368 7.76 7.28 -12.88
C PRO A 368 6.75 6.57 -13.79
N THR A 369 6.05 5.55 -13.29
CA THR A 369 5.03 4.82 -14.06
C THR A 369 3.81 5.68 -14.34
N ILE A 370 3.28 6.37 -13.33
CA ILE A 370 2.11 7.24 -13.49
C ILE A 370 2.46 8.41 -14.42
N CYS A 371 3.67 8.97 -14.31
CA CYS A 371 4.14 9.99 -15.24
C CYS A 371 4.17 9.48 -16.69
N ASP A 372 4.73 8.30 -16.93
CA ASP A 372 4.80 7.72 -18.28
C ASP A 372 3.42 7.33 -18.85
N LEU A 373 2.50 6.83 -18.00
CA LEU A 373 1.13 6.51 -18.39
C LEU A 373 0.37 7.73 -18.94
N LEU A 374 0.65 8.89 -18.34
CA LEU A 374 -0.08 10.13 -18.61
C LEU A 374 0.71 11.13 -19.47
N GLY A 375 1.90 10.74 -19.94
CA GLY A 375 2.75 11.63 -20.73
C GLY A 375 3.26 12.85 -19.97
N ILE A 376 3.36 12.74 -18.64
CA ILE A 376 3.85 13.81 -17.75
C ILE A 376 5.37 13.68 -17.60
N SER A 377 6.09 14.82 -17.70
CA SER A 377 7.54 14.84 -17.48
C SER A 377 7.89 14.37 -16.08
N LYS A 378 8.81 13.44 -15.98
CA LYS A 378 9.35 12.92 -14.72
C LYS A 378 10.30 13.94 -14.08
N PRO A 379 10.21 14.19 -12.77
CA PRO A 379 11.24 14.97 -12.07
C PRO A 379 12.56 14.18 -12.00
N ASN A 380 13.68 14.90 -11.94
CA ASN A 380 15.02 14.29 -11.99
C ASN A 380 15.38 13.48 -10.72
N GLN A 381 14.66 13.66 -9.64
CA GLN A 381 14.91 13.02 -8.35
C GLN A 381 14.60 11.52 -8.31
N LEU A 382 13.83 10.99 -9.27
CA LEU A 382 13.25 9.65 -9.18
C LEU A 382 14.32 8.55 -9.21
N GLU A 383 14.32 7.72 -8.19
CA GLU A 383 15.18 6.53 -8.05
C GLU A 383 14.47 5.24 -8.49
N GLY A 384 13.13 5.27 -8.62
CA GLY A 384 12.32 4.19 -9.16
C GLY A 384 12.38 4.10 -10.69
N LYS A 385 11.91 2.98 -11.23
CA LYS A 385 11.86 2.71 -12.67
C LYS A 385 10.44 2.44 -13.13
N SER A 386 10.05 3.04 -14.25
CA SER A 386 8.70 2.85 -14.79
C SER A 386 8.44 1.41 -15.22
N ILE A 387 7.31 0.86 -14.78
CA ILE A 387 6.78 -0.45 -15.15
C ILE A 387 5.76 -0.37 -16.31
N LEU A 388 5.71 0.74 -17.05
CA LEU A 388 4.81 0.89 -18.20
C LEU A 388 4.99 -0.23 -19.24
N LYS A 389 6.23 -0.72 -19.44
CA LYS A 389 6.50 -1.85 -20.34
C LYS A 389 5.79 -3.13 -19.90
N ASN A 390 5.71 -3.36 -18.58
CA ASN A 390 5.01 -4.51 -17.99
C ASN A 390 3.49 -4.34 -18.11
N LEU A 391 2.97 -3.14 -17.92
CA LEU A 391 1.55 -2.83 -18.14
C LEU A 391 1.13 -3.11 -19.58
N LYS A 392 1.99 -2.79 -20.57
CA LYS A 392 1.75 -3.11 -21.99
C LYS A 392 1.94 -4.59 -22.31
N ASN A 393 2.89 -5.25 -21.68
CA ASN A 393 3.19 -6.68 -21.86
C ASN A 393 3.43 -7.37 -20.51
N PRO A 394 2.41 -8.01 -19.93
CA PRO A 394 2.50 -8.63 -18.59
C PRO A 394 3.49 -9.80 -18.50
N LYS A 395 3.88 -10.39 -19.63
CA LYS A 395 4.87 -11.48 -19.66
C LYS A 395 6.31 -10.98 -19.57
N LEU A 396 6.54 -9.70 -19.78
CA LEU A 396 7.87 -9.11 -19.72
C LEU A 396 8.34 -9.07 -18.26
N ILE A 397 9.57 -9.52 -18.01
CA ILE A 397 10.24 -9.36 -16.72
C ILE A 397 11.27 -8.24 -16.89
N THR A 398 10.97 -7.07 -16.34
CA THR A 398 11.87 -5.90 -16.38
C THR A 398 12.79 -5.84 -15.17
N HIS A 399 12.31 -6.38 -14.04
CA HIS A 399 13.05 -6.48 -12.79
C HIS A 399 12.88 -7.89 -12.23
N ASP A 400 13.96 -8.47 -11.76
CA ASP A 400 14.05 -9.83 -11.20
C ASP A 400 14.24 -9.83 -9.67
N ASN A 401 14.30 -8.65 -9.07
CA ASN A 401 14.45 -8.45 -7.64
C ASN A 401 13.82 -7.14 -7.17
N ALA A 402 13.67 -7.02 -5.84
CA ALA A 402 13.37 -5.79 -5.13
C ALA A 402 14.29 -5.66 -3.92
N VAL A 403 14.42 -4.44 -3.38
CA VAL A 403 15.14 -4.18 -2.14
C VAL A 403 14.27 -3.42 -1.16
N SER A 404 14.44 -3.73 0.11
CA SER A 404 13.78 -3.06 1.22
C SER A 404 14.77 -2.88 2.37
N ARG A 405 14.46 -1.96 3.29
CA ARG A 405 15.28 -1.78 4.49
C ARG A 405 14.42 -1.54 5.72
N TYR A 406 14.98 -1.81 6.89
CA TYR A 406 14.38 -1.43 8.16
C TYR A 406 15.46 -1.26 9.23
N ILE A 407 15.51 -0.09 9.86
CA ILE A 407 16.55 0.31 10.83
C ILE A 407 17.94 0.08 10.21
N GLU A 408 18.80 -0.76 10.83
CA GLU A 408 20.13 -1.12 10.32
C GLU A 408 20.10 -2.30 9.32
N GLY A 409 18.93 -2.87 9.05
CA GLY A 409 18.76 -4.01 8.15
C GLY A 409 18.47 -3.60 6.72
N GLU A 410 19.07 -4.29 5.77
CA GLU A 410 18.85 -4.17 4.33
C GLU A 410 18.51 -5.53 3.75
N SER A 411 17.53 -5.60 2.84
CA SER A 411 17.01 -6.84 2.28
C SER A 411 17.03 -6.85 0.77
N PHE A 412 17.42 -7.98 0.19
CA PHE A 412 17.30 -8.32 -1.22
C PHE A 412 16.28 -9.44 -1.38
N ILE A 413 15.32 -9.26 -2.27
CA ILE A 413 14.24 -10.20 -2.53
C ILE A 413 14.22 -10.57 -4.02
N SER A 414 14.32 -11.86 -4.32
CA SER A 414 14.20 -12.42 -5.68
C SER A 414 13.24 -13.61 -5.70
N ASN A 415 13.09 -14.26 -6.85
CA ASN A 415 12.34 -15.51 -6.95
C ASN A 415 12.99 -16.66 -6.19
N ASP A 416 14.32 -16.66 -6.06
CA ASP A 416 15.08 -17.75 -5.48
C ASP A 416 15.38 -17.53 -4.00
N TYR A 417 15.69 -16.30 -3.62
CA TYR A 417 16.20 -16.00 -2.28
C TYR A 417 15.54 -14.76 -1.67
N LEU A 418 15.36 -14.81 -0.35
CA LEU A 418 15.27 -13.63 0.50
C LEU A 418 16.52 -13.58 1.37
N TYR A 419 17.28 -12.52 1.23
CA TYR A 419 18.51 -12.28 1.99
C TYR A 419 18.41 -10.94 2.70
N SER A 420 18.78 -10.90 3.98
CA SER A 420 18.88 -9.65 4.74
C SER A 420 20.17 -9.63 5.55
N GLU A 421 20.75 -8.44 5.69
CA GLU A 421 21.93 -8.19 6.52
C GLU A 421 21.73 -6.93 7.35
N TRP A 422 22.25 -6.95 8.57
CA TRP A 422 22.28 -5.82 9.48
C TRP A 422 23.70 -5.34 9.66
N LYS A 423 23.88 -4.01 9.71
CA LYS A 423 25.18 -3.38 9.80
C LYS A 423 25.29 -2.49 11.04
N ASP A 424 26.48 -2.44 11.62
CA ASP A 424 26.79 -1.43 12.63
C ASP A 424 27.03 -0.05 11.97
N LYS A 425 27.21 0.98 12.79
CA LYS A 425 27.51 2.36 12.33
C LYS A 425 28.82 2.48 11.53
N LYS A 426 29.69 1.48 11.57
CA LYS A 426 30.93 1.41 10.79
C LYS A 426 30.76 0.64 9.47
N GLY A 427 29.55 0.13 9.20
CA GLY A 427 29.25 -0.66 8.02
C GLY A 427 29.65 -2.15 8.10
N ASN A 428 30.05 -2.64 9.27
CA ASN A 428 30.34 -4.08 9.45
C ASN A 428 29.03 -4.86 9.58
N ILE A 429 28.93 -5.98 8.89
CA ILE A 429 27.77 -6.88 9.00
C ILE A 429 27.77 -7.55 10.37
N THR A 430 26.72 -7.33 11.15
CA THR A 430 26.54 -7.87 12.51
C THR A 430 25.61 -9.06 12.58
N ALA A 431 24.72 -9.20 11.60
CA ALA A 431 23.77 -10.30 11.52
C ALA A 431 23.33 -10.53 10.07
N LYS A 432 22.91 -11.75 9.76
CA LYS A 432 22.41 -12.15 8.43
C LYS A 432 21.27 -13.13 8.54
N MET A 433 20.35 -13.09 7.56
CA MET A 433 19.40 -14.18 7.32
C MET A 433 19.29 -14.45 5.83
N LEU A 434 19.17 -15.72 5.46
CA LEU A 434 18.99 -16.19 4.10
C LEU A 434 17.93 -17.30 4.09
N TYR A 435 16.96 -17.17 3.22
CA TYR A 435 15.94 -18.17 2.94
C TYR A 435 15.92 -18.52 1.46
N ASP A 436 15.97 -19.83 1.15
CA ASP A 436 15.73 -20.36 -0.19
C ASP A 436 14.22 -20.45 -0.41
N LYS A 437 13.65 -19.56 -1.21
CA LYS A 437 12.19 -19.45 -1.39
C LYS A 437 11.57 -20.65 -2.12
N LYS A 438 12.38 -21.47 -2.81
CA LYS A 438 11.93 -22.71 -3.48
C LYS A 438 11.80 -23.87 -2.50
N LEU A 439 12.70 -23.92 -1.51
CA LEU A 439 12.77 -25.01 -0.53
C LEU A 439 12.09 -24.65 0.80
N ASP A 440 12.02 -23.36 1.11
CA ASP A 440 11.50 -22.81 2.37
C ASP A 440 10.72 -21.51 2.11
N SER A 441 9.60 -21.64 1.39
CA SER A 441 8.74 -20.50 1.04
C SER A 441 8.15 -19.79 2.26
N LEU A 442 8.04 -20.47 3.40
CA LEU A 442 7.53 -19.92 4.66
C LEU A 442 8.63 -19.33 5.55
N GLN A 443 9.89 -19.33 5.11
CA GLN A 443 11.02 -18.72 5.83
C GLN A 443 11.19 -19.27 7.24
N MET A 444 11.13 -20.59 7.39
CA MET A 444 11.16 -21.27 8.69
C MET A 444 12.58 -21.52 9.24
N LYS A 445 13.60 -21.48 8.37
CA LYS A 445 14.97 -21.78 8.76
C LYS A 445 15.99 -20.91 8.06
N ASN A 446 16.64 -20.02 8.84
CA ASN A 446 17.77 -19.25 8.36
C ASN A 446 18.97 -20.18 8.01
N ILE A 447 19.50 -20.04 6.79
CA ILE A 447 20.62 -20.82 6.27
C ILE A 447 21.87 -19.97 5.97
N SER A 448 21.90 -18.69 6.37
CA SER A 448 22.98 -17.75 6.03
C SER A 448 24.36 -18.21 6.52
N GLU A 449 24.43 -18.95 7.64
CA GLU A 449 25.69 -19.39 8.24
C GLU A 449 26.13 -20.79 7.77
N LYS A 450 25.40 -21.42 6.83
CA LYS A 450 25.83 -22.70 6.26
C LYS A 450 27.00 -22.49 5.29
N GLU A 451 27.97 -23.42 5.31
CA GLU A 451 29.15 -23.37 4.43
C GLU A 451 28.75 -23.30 2.93
N ASN A 452 27.77 -24.08 2.51
CA ASN A 452 27.28 -24.08 1.14
C ASN A 452 26.50 -22.80 0.75
N SER A 453 26.10 -21.97 1.71
CA SER A 453 25.41 -20.69 1.47
C SER A 453 26.38 -19.52 1.29
N LYS A 454 27.66 -19.67 1.66
CA LYS A 454 28.64 -18.58 1.70
C LYS A 454 28.73 -17.80 0.37
N LYS A 455 28.89 -18.50 -0.75
CA LYS A 455 28.98 -17.85 -2.09
C LYS A 455 27.72 -17.05 -2.43
N ILE A 456 26.53 -17.56 -2.05
CA ILE A 456 25.26 -16.89 -2.26
C ILE A 456 25.19 -15.62 -1.39
N VAL A 457 25.51 -15.74 -0.11
CA VAL A 457 25.54 -14.61 0.84
C VAL A 457 26.48 -13.51 0.35
N ASP A 458 27.72 -13.86 -0.05
CA ASP A 458 28.71 -12.89 -0.54
C ASP A 458 28.21 -12.15 -1.81
N SER A 459 27.59 -12.89 -2.73
CA SER A 459 27.00 -12.30 -3.95
C SER A 459 25.85 -11.35 -3.64
N LEU A 460 24.90 -11.76 -2.78
CA LEU A 460 23.72 -10.96 -2.45
C LEU A 460 24.10 -9.73 -1.62
N SER A 461 25.07 -9.86 -0.71
CA SER A 461 25.62 -8.73 0.05
C SER A 461 26.25 -7.67 -0.87
N LEU A 462 26.97 -8.10 -1.91
CA LEU A 462 27.54 -7.18 -2.91
C LEU A 462 26.43 -6.43 -3.68
N ILE A 463 25.33 -7.10 -4.02
CA ILE A 463 24.19 -6.48 -4.69
C ILE A 463 23.56 -5.40 -3.78
N ILE A 464 23.26 -5.73 -2.53
CA ILE A 464 22.70 -4.77 -1.54
C ILE A 464 23.62 -3.54 -1.42
N LYS A 465 24.92 -3.77 -1.27
CA LYS A 465 25.91 -2.70 -1.17
C LYS A 465 25.88 -1.73 -2.36
N ASN A 466 25.60 -2.23 -3.56
CA ASN A 466 25.52 -1.39 -4.75
C ASN A 466 24.22 -0.57 -4.83
N TYR A 467 23.11 -1.08 -4.28
CA TYR A 467 21.85 -0.34 -4.22
C TYR A 467 21.90 0.88 -3.28
N TYR A 468 22.64 0.80 -2.17
CA TYR A 468 22.68 1.83 -1.15
C TYR A 468 23.97 2.67 -1.14
N LYS A 469 24.81 2.54 -2.17
CA LYS A 469 26.03 3.36 -2.36
C LYS A 469 25.82 4.63 -3.16
N SER A 470 24.69 4.74 -3.84
CA SER A 470 24.34 5.88 -4.71
C SER A 470 23.68 7.00 -3.94
#